data_3c88ca588d8925062c3ae17b42679d60
#
_entry.id   3c88ca588d8925062c3ae17b42679d60
#
_cell.length_a   1.000
_cell.length_b   1.000
_cell.length_c   1.000
_cell.angle_alpha   90.00
_cell.angle_beta   90.00
_cell.angle_gamma   90.00
#
_symmetry.space_group_name_H-M   'P 1'
#
loop_
_entity.id
_entity.type
_entity.pdbx_description
1 polymer ?
#
loop_
_entity_poly.entity_id
_entity_poly.type
_entity_poly.pdbx_seq_one_letter_code
_entity_poly.pdbx_strand_id
1 'polypeptide(L)'
;RGFTGHAIAFFPPTLTVDEFLEDYKWEGTYINHTAVGDYEMNISKAYKIPNSWVLDAVNLSVEEVFYTLSFDTSLDAGWTHCGSIDRDPNRYGKSVRRKADANGRLVDTNNSTADFTPDATPSVPIGSQN
;
A
#
# COMPACT_ATOMS: atom_id res chain seq x y z
N ARG A 1 -5.20 -13.83 -1.70
CA ARG A 1 -5.31 -12.51 -1.11
C ARG A 1 -5.31 -11.46 -2.17
N GLY A 2 -6.07 -10.41 -1.92
CA GLY A 2 -6.25 -9.32 -2.86
C GLY A 2 -5.13 -8.30 -2.81
N PHE A 3 -5.32 -7.26 -3.57
CA PHE A 3 -4.45 -6.09 -3.54
C PHE A 3 -4.53 -5.40 -2.18
N THR A 4 -3.39 -5.02 -1.64
CA THR A 4 -3.29 -4.23 -0.42
C THR A 4 -2.23 -3.16 -0.58
N GLY A 5 -2.56 -1.95 -0.12
CA GLY A 5 -1.65 -0.83 -0.19
C GLY A 5 -2.35 0.47 0.16
N HIS A 6 -1.56 1.51 0.34
CA HIS A 6 -2.03 2.86 0.61
C HIS A 6 -1.29 3.85 -0.26
N ALA A 7 -1.97 4.90 -0.68
CA ALA A 7 -1.36 5.98 -1.45
C ALA A 7 -1.95 7.32 -1.04
N ILE A 8 -1.17 8.37 -1.26
CA ILE A 8 -1.60 9.76 -1.19
C ILE A 8 -1.52 10.34 -2.60
N ALA A 9 -2.58 10.96 -3.05
CA ALA A 9 -2.64 11.54 -4.38
C ALA A 9 -3.25 12.94 -4.36
N PHE A 10 -2.81 13.78 -5.29
CA PHE A 10 -3.46 15.03 -5.61
C PHE A 10 -4.36 14.87 -6.82
N PHE A 11 -5.60 15.32 -6.68
CA PHE A 11 -6.55 15.39 -7.78
C PHE A 11 -6.51 16.79 -8.40
N PRO A 12 -6.65 16.92 -9.73
CA PRO A 12 -6.78 18.22 -10.35
C PRO A 12 -7.92 19.02 -9.73
N PRO A 13 -7.72 20.30 -9.38
CA PRO A 13 -8.74 21.09 -8.68
C PRO A 13 -10.00 21.35 -9.51
N THR A 14 -9.91 21.15 -10.82
CA THR A 14 -11.06 21.28 -11.75
C THR A 14 -11.85 19.99 -11.94
N LEU A 15 -11.34 18.85 -11.42
CA LEU A 15 -12.03 17.57 -11.52
C LEU A 15 -13.21 17.53 -10.54
N THR A 16 -14.40 17.30 -11.07
CA THR A 16 -15.57 17.09 -10.23
C THR A 16 -15.70 15.64 -9.79
N VAL A 17 -16.48 15.40 -8.74
CA VAL A 17 -16.78 14.03 -8.27
C VAL A 17 -17.48 13.23 -9.36
N ASP A 18 -18.44 13.81 -10.06
CA ASP A 18 -19.20 13.14 -11.12
C ASP A 18 -18.30 12.75 -12.29
N GLU A 19 -17.39 13.64 -12.72
CA GLU A 19 -16.38 13.33 -13.73
C GLU A 19 -15.46 12.20 -13.28
N PHE A 20 -14.99 12.23 -12.05
CA PHE A 20 -14.16 11.16 -11.51
C PHE A 20 -14.88 9.82 -11.52
N LEU A 21 -16.10 9.77 -11.02
CA LEU A 21 -16.90 8.55 -10.94
C LEU A 21 -17.27 7.98 -12.31
N GLU A 22 -17.27 8.80 -13.36
CA GLU A 22 -17.56 8.35 -14.72
C GLU A 22 -16.31 7.98 -15.52
N ASP A 23 -15.29 8.83 -15.49
CA ASP A 23 -14.14 8.75 -16.41
C ASP A 23 -13.02 7.85 -15.91
N TYR A 24 -12.96 7.55 -14.60
CA TYR A 24 -11.88 6.78 -13.97
C TYR A 24 -12.30 5.38 -13.49
N LYS A 25 -13.46 4.92 -13.91
CA LYS A 25 -13.89 3.53 -13.66
C LYS A 25 -12.88 2.54 -14.18
N TRP A 26 -12.64 1.51 -13.42
CA TRP A 26 -11.75 0.43 -13.81
C TRP A 26 -12.28 -0.92 -13.35
N GLU A 27 -12.12 -1.91 -14.21
CA GLU A 27 -12.43 -3.30 -13.93
C GLU A 27 -11.23 -4.15 -14.33
N GLY A 28 -11.03 -5.27 -13.65
CA GLY A 28 -9.93 -6.17 -13.93
C GLY A 28 -10.04 -7.45 -13.15
N THR A 29 -9.00 -8.27 -13.24
CA THR A 29 -8.89 -9.53 -12.53
C THR A 29 -7.55 -9.61 -11.80
N TYR A 30 -7.49 -10.42 -10.76
CA TYR A 30 -6.27 -10.80 -10.10
C TYR A 30 -6.36 -12.25 -9.60
N ILE A 31 -5.22 -12.85 -9.34
CA ILE A 31 -5.17 -14.20 -8.75
C ILE A 31 -5.08 -14.08 -7.23
N ASN A 32 -6.08 -14.65 -6.57
CA ASN A 32 -6.08 -14.76 -5.12
C ASN A 32 -5.42 -16.08 -4.71
N HIS A 33 -4.25 -15.98 -4.12
CA HIS A 33 -3.50 -17.14 -3.62
C HIS A 33 -3.99 -17.53 -2.23
N THR A 34 -4.53 -18.71 -2.10
CA THR A 34 -5.05 -19.24 -0.83
C THR A 34 -4.38 -20.56 -0.45
N ALA A 35 -4.57 -20.99 0.79
CA ALA A 35 -4.04 -22.27 1.28
C ALA A 35 -4.60 -23.49 0.54
N VAL A 36 -5.73 -23.35 -0.14
CA VAL A 36 -6.42 -24.45 -0.87
C VAL A 36 -6.32 -24.31 -2.39
N GLY A 37 -5.62 -23.31 -2.89
CA GLY A 37 -5.40 -23.10 -4.32
C GLY A 37 -5.53 -21.63 -4.76
N ASP A 38 -5.31 -21.43 -6.03
CA ASP A 38 -5.36 -20.12 -6.68
C ASP A 38 -6.71 -19.94 -7.36
N TYR A 39 -7.32 -18.77 -7.16
CA TYR A 39 -8.61 -18.42 -7.73
C TYR A 39 -8.52 -17.08 -8.44
N GLU A 40 -9.01 -17.04 -9.68
CA GLU A 40 -9.20 -15.77 -10.38
C GLU A 40 -10.38 -15.01 -9.76
N MET A 41 -10.12 -13.78 -9.38
CA MET A 41 -11.10 -12.87 -8.78
C MET A 41 -11.31 -11.66 -9.68
N ASN A 42 -12.57 -11.24 -9.78
CA ASN A 42 -12.92 -10.03 -10.52
C ASN A 42 -12.90 -8.82 -9.58
N ILE A 43 -12.33 -7.73 -10.10
CA ILE A 43 -12.44 -6.40 -9.49
C ILE A 43 -13.47 -5.63 -10.28
N SER A 44 -14.54 -5.24 -9.63
CA SER A 44 -15.57 -4.36 -10.15
C SER A 44 -15.77 -3.18 -9.21
N LYS A 45 -16.33 -2.10 -9.70
CA LYS A 45 -16.56 -0.87 -8.91
C LYS A 45 -15.28 -0.26 -8.32
N ALA A 46 -14.19 -0.39 -9.04
CA ALA A 46 -12.91 0.23 -8.73
C ALA A 46 -12.65 1.45 -9.60
N TYR A 47 -11.68 2.24 -9.20
CA TYR A 47 -11.23 3.43 -9.92
C TYR A 47 -9.72 3.39 -10.06
N LYS A 48 -9.21 3.86 -11.18
CA LYS A 48 -7.77 3.93 -11.44
C LYS A 48 -7.39 5.36 -11.80
N ILE A 49 -6.45 5.91 -11.06
CA ILE A 49 -5.94 7.25 -11.28
C ILE A 49 -4.59 7.21 -12.00
N PRO A 50 -4.21 8.26 -12.72
CA PRO A 50 -2.86 8.37 -13.29
C PRO A 50 -1.78 8.33 -12.21
N ASN A 51 -0.67 7.65 -12.49
CA ASN A 51 0.47 7.58 -11.57
C ASN A 51 1.03 8.98 -11.25
N SER A 52 0.94 9.92 -12.19
CA SER A 52 1.40 11.30 -11.99
C SER A 52 0.68 12.06 -10.89
N TRP A 53 -0.50 11.59 -10.45
CA TRP A 53 -1.22 12.21 -9.34
C TRP A 53 -0.76 11.67 -7.98
N VAL A 54 -0.05 10.55 -7.96
CA VAL A 54 0.37 9.89 -6.73
C VAL A 54 1.63 10.55 -6.19
N LEU A 55 1.58 11.01 -4.95
CA LEU A 55 2.72 11.60 -4.24
C LEU A 55 3.59 10.55 -3.59
N ASP A 56 2.96 9.56 -2.97
CA ASP A 56 3.61 8.48 -2.25
C ASP A 56 2.68 7.26 -2.22
N ALA A 57 3.27 6.08 -2.27
CA ALA A 57 2.54 4.83 -2.25
C ALA A 57 3.32 3.76 -1.48
N VAL A 58 2.60 2.83 -0.86
CA VAL A 58 3.17 1.69 -0.17
C VAL A 58 2.36 0.44 -0.44
N ASN A 59 3.02 -0.59 -0.96
CA ASN A 59 2.49 -1.94 -1.02
C ASN A 59 2.58 -2.55 0.38
N LEU A 60 1.43 -2.85 0.97
CA LEU A 60 1.32 -3.29 2.35
C LEU A 60 0.60 -4.63 2.43
N SER A 61 1.19 -5.58 3.11
CA SER A 61 0.64 -6.93 3.31
C SER A 61 0.46 -7.25 4.79
N VAL A 62 -0.32 -8.28 5.06
CA VAL A 62 -0.40 -8.97 6.37
C VAL A 62 0.47 -10.22 6.41
N GLU A 63 1.26 -10.42 5.38
CA GLU A 63 2.19 -11.55 5.22
C GLU A 63 3.55 -11.07 4.75
N GLU A 64 4.55 -11.84 5.08
CA GLU A 64 5.91 -11.63 4.61
C GLU A 64 6.04 -11.80 3.09
N VAL A 65 5.26 -12.72 2.51
CA VAL A 65 5.21 -12.94 1.07
C VAL A 65 4.16 -12.06 0.43
N PHE A 66 4.52 -11.39 -0.66
CA PHE A 66 3.64 -10.52 -1.43
C PHE A 66 3.51 -11.04 -2.86
N TYR A 67 2.33 -11.47 -3.26
CA TYR A 67 2.11 -12.12 -4.55
C TYR A 67 1.79 -11.14 -5.67
N THR A 68 1.15 -10.03 -5.35
CA THR A 68 0.69 -9.06 -6.36
C THR A 68 0.87 -7.65 -5.84
N LEU A 69 1.69 -6.86 -6.52
CA LEU A 69 1.87 -5.45 -6.21
C LEU A 69 0.60 -4.67 -6.57
N SER A 70 0.14 -3.84 -5.65
CA SER A 70 -1.03 -2.97 -5.86
C SER A 70 -0.70 -1.75 -6.72
N PHE A 71 0.55 -1.32 -6.71
CA PHE A 71 1.02 -0.15 -7.42
C PHE A 71 2.01 -0.53 -8.51
N ASP A 72 2.10 0.33 -9.51
CA ASP A 72 3.15 0.27 -10.51
C ASP A 72 4.54 0.36 -9.82
N THR A 73 5.52 -0.37 -10.35
CA THR A 73 6.88 -0.42 -9.77
C THR A 73 7.60 0.93 -9.79
N SER A 74 7.15 1.88 -10.60
CA SER A 74 7.65 3.26 -10.57
C SER A 74 7.18 4.03 -9.33
N LEU A 75 6.07 3.61 -8.71
CA LEU A 75 5.56 4.19 -7.47
C LEU A 75 6.07 3.46 -6.24
N ASP A 76 6.10 2.13 -6.29
CA ASP A 76 6.65 1.30 -5.22
C ASP A 76 7.16 -0.02 -5.81
N ALA A 77 8.46 -0.18 -5.88
CA ALA A 77 9.11 -1.38 -6.41
C ALA A 77 9.19 -2.53 -5.41
N GLY A 78 8.76 -2.32 -4.18
CA GLY A 78 8.82 -3.30 -3.10
C GLY A 78 7.49 -3.44 -2.37
N TRP A 79 7.56 -3.98 -1.19
CA TRP A 79 6.44 -4.11 -0.26
C TRP A 79 6.93 -4.12 1.19
N THR A 80 6.02 -3.85 2.11
CA THR A 80 6.24 -4.03 3.55
C THR A 80 5.06 -4.79 4.16
N HIS A 81 5.19 -5.25 5.39
CA HIS A 81 4.18 -6.08 6.00
C HIS A 81 4.11 -5.93 7.52
N CYS A 82 2.98 -6.33 8.06
CA CYS A 82 2.76 -6.58 9.48
C CYS A 82 2.24 -8.00 9.64
N GLY A 83 3.03 -8.86 10.29
CA GLY A 83 2.80 -10.30 10.37
C GLY A 83 3.59 -11.08 9.32
N SER A 84 3.73 -12.37 9.53
CA SER A 84 4.50 -13.27 8.66
C SER A 84 3.61 -14.14 7.78
N ILE A 85 2.45 -14.54 8.31
CA ILE A 85 1.47 -15.37 7.61
C ILE A 85 0.07 -14.79 7.79
N ASP A 86 -0.89 -15.29 7.01
CA ASP A 86 -2.29 -14.93 7.21
C ASP A 86 -2.76 -15.27 8.61
N ARG A 87 -3.52 -14.35 9.19
CA ARG A 87 -4.08 -14.49 10.54
C ARG A 87 -3.03 -14.66 11.64
N ASP A 88 -1.81 -14.22 11.38
CA ASP A 88 -0.76 -14.20 12.40
C ASP A 88 -1.20 -13.36 13.60
N PRO A 89 -1.37 -13.96 14.79
CA PRO A 89 -1.77 -13.21 15.97
C PRO A 89 -0.70 -12.21 16.44
N ASN A 90 0.56 -12.42 16.08
CA ASN A 90 1.67 -11.55 16.45
C ASN A 90 1.67 -10.21 15.71
N ARG A 91 0.83 -10.04 14.68
CA ARG A 91 0.69 -8.76 13.97
C ARG A 91 -0.05 -7.70 14.79
N TYR A 92 -0.87 -8.12 15.75
CA TYR A 92 -1.63 -7.19 16.58
C TYR A 92 -0.70 -6.39 17.49
N GLY A 93 -0.92 -5.09 17.56
CA GLY A 93 -0.01 -4.17 18.27
C GLY A 93 1.30 -3.91 17.54
N LYS A 94 1.43 -4.28 16.28
CA LYS A 94 2.55 -3.97 15.39
C LYS A 94 2.13 -2.95 14.33
N SER A 95 3.13 -2.33 13.72
CA SER A 95 2.96 -1.38 12.62
C SER A 95 4.07 -1.55 11.59
N VAL A 96 3.93 -0.87 10.47
CA VAL A 96 5.07 -0.59 9.60
C VAL A 96 5.56 0.83 9.90
N ARG A 97 6.86 1.04 9.83
CA ARG A 97 7.46 2.34 10.10
C ARG A 97 8.42 2.72 8.99
N ARG A 98 8.23 3.91 8.42
CA ARG A 98 9.19 4.45 7.47
C ARG A 98 10.51 4.75 8.19
N LYS A 99 11.61 4.34 7.60
CA LYS A 99 12.96 4.59 8.13
C LYS A 99 13.31 6.07 8.00
N ALA A 100 14.21 6.53 8.84
CA ALA A 100 14.81 7.85 8.74
C ALA A 100 16.30 7.73 8.43
N ASP A 101 16.83 8.71 7.68
CA ASP A 101 18.26 8.85 7.44
C ASP A 101 19.00 9.41 8.66
N ALA A 102 20.31 9.59 8.54
CA ALA A 102 21.14 10.12 9.62
C ALA A 102 20.78 11.56 10.05
N ASN A 103 20.05 12.30 9.22
CA ASN A 103 19.57 13.65 9.49
C ASN A 103 18.14 13.69 10.03
N GLY A 104 17.51 12.52 10.22
CA GLY A 104 16.13 12.40 10.69
C GLY A 104 15.09 12.61 9.59
N ARG A 105 15.47 12.65 8.30
CA ARG A 105 14.55 12.74 7.17
C ARG A 105 14.01 11.36 6.83
N LEU A 106 12.73 11.29 6.51
CA LEU A 106 12.12 10.04 6.07
C LEU A 106 12.71 9.57 4.74
N VAL A 107 13.11 8.32 4.70
CA VAL A 107 13.66 7.69 3.49
C VAL A 107 12.51 7.39 2.51
N ASP A 108 12.70 7.79 1.25
CA ASP A 108 11.77 7.50 0.17
C ASP A 108 12.56 7.20 -1.10
N THR A 109 12.67 5.92 -1.42
CA THR A 109 13.35 5.44 -2.63
C THR A 109 12.37 4.78 -3.61
N ASN A 110 11.07 4.94 -3.39
CA ASN A 110 10.01 4.22 -4.12
C ASN A 110 10.19 2.69 -4.04
N ASN A 111 10.64 2.21 -2.89
CA ASN A 111 10.80 0.78 -2.61
C ASN A 111 10.49 0.50 -1.14
N SER A 112 9.29 0.07 -0.86
CA SER A 112 8.82 -0.16 0.52
C SER A 112 9.62 -1.22 1.27
N THR A 113 10.22 -2.19 0.58
CA THR A 113 11.12 -3.17 1.20
C THR A 113 12.35 -2.49 1.80
N ALA A 114 12.89 -1.49 1.12
CA ALA A 114 14.05 -0.72 1.59
C ALA A 114 13.67 0.36 2.60
N ASP A 115 12.53 1.03 2.37
CA ASP A 115 12.16 2.27 3.04
C ASP A 115 11.44 2.06 4.37
N PHE A 116 10.87 0.88 4.60
CA PHE A 116 10.10 0.60 5.81
C PHE A 116 10.73 -0.49 6.67
N THR A 117 10.44 -0.43 7.96
CA THR A 117 10.67 -1.51 8.93
C THR A 117 9.34 -2.24 9.13
N PRO A 118 9.25 -3.53 8.78
CA PRO A 118 8.07 -4.35 9.07
C PRO A 118 7.98 -4.66 10.57
N ASP A 119 6.79 -5.04 11.03
CA ASP A 119 6.53 -5.49 12.40
C ASP A 119 7.07 -4.55 13.50
N ALA A 120 7.14 -3.26 13.21
CA ALA A 120 7.66 -2.25 14.12
C ALA A 120 6.71 -2.04 15.32
N THR A 121 7.28 -1.61 16.45
CA THR A 121 6.47 -1.11 17.56
C THR A 121 5.81 0.20 17.15
N PRO A 122 4.48 0.35 17.32
CA PRO A 122 3.79 1.60 17.02
C PRO A 122 4.39 2.76 17.83
N SER A 123 4.52 3.90 17.18
CA SER A 123 4.97 5.13 17.84
C SER A 123 4.25 6.33 17.23
N VAL A 124 3.99 7.33 18.04
CA VAL A 124 3.50 8.62 17.59
C VAL A 124 4.65 9.63 17.58
N PRO A 125 4.69 10.58 16.65
CA PRO A 125 5.67 11.65 16.67
C PRO A 125 5.63 12.41 17.99
N ILE A 126 6.80 12.81 18.48
CA ILE A 126 6.92 13.49 19.78
C ILE A 126 6.07 14.77 19.87
N GLY A 127 5.82 15.44 18.76
CA GLY A 127 4.96 16.63 18.70
C GLY A 127 3.45 16.39 18.72
N SER A 128 3.00 15.15 18.69
CA SER A 128 1.57 14.78 18.71
C SER A 128 1.05 14.34 20.09
N GLN A 129 1.86 14.45 21.11
CA GLN A 129 1.50 14.08 22.49
C GLN A 129 0.97 15.27 23.29
N ASN A 130 0.10 16.04 22.73
CA ASN A 130 -0.59 17.11 23.45
C ASN A 130 -1.95 16.62 23.95
#